data_a2aa8d803b74eb832210dc5c9be5b588
#
_entry.id   a2aa8d803b74eb832210dc5c9be5b588
#
_cell.length_a   1.000
_cell.length_b   1.000
_cell.length_c   1.000
_cell.angle_alpha   90.00
_cell.angle_beta   90.00
_cell.angle_gamma   90.00
#
_symmetry.space_group_name_H-M   'P 1'
#
loop_
_entity.id
_entity.type
_entity.pdbx_description
1 polymer ?
#
loop_
_entity_poly.entity_id
_entity_poly.type
_entity_poly.pdbx_seq_one_letter_code
_entity_poly.pdbx_strand_id
1 'polypeptide(L)'
;LGILYLNKGQWGNKQIISSSWIERSLKTHSYPNKGRLNPFKLYPFNGYGYQWWSSKTAWKADLSYRKAWELGNNSVEQPEYFLALGYEGQYVFILPDQNMVVTFKSQFEKARDILIPKALVEEFLLN
;
A
#
# COMPACT_ATOMS: atom_id res chain seq x y z
N LEU A 1 -4.39 8.42 12.20
CA LEU A 1 -3.57 8.86 11.07
C LEU A 1 -4.27 8.57 9.75
N GLY A 2 -4.67 7.31 9.46
CA GLY A 2 -5.27 6.92 8.19
C GLY A 2 -6.48 7.76 7.79
N ILE A 3 -7.43 7.99 8.70
CA ILE A 3 -8.60 8.84 8.45
C ILE A 3 -8.20 10.27 8.08
N LEU A 4 -7.16 10.82 8.69
CA LEU A 4 -6.66 12.15 8.38
C LEU A 4 -6.12 12.23 6.94
N TYR A 5 -5.44 11.17 6.49
CA TYR A 5 -4.97 11.05 5.11
C TYR A 5 -6.13 10.85 4.13
N LEU A 6 -7.10 9.99 4.45
CA LEU A 6 -8.29 9.77 3.65
C LEU A 6 -9.07 11.08 3.42
N ASN A 7 -9.18 11.90 4.46
CA ASN A 7 -9.87 13.19 4.44
C ASN A 7 -8.94 14.36 4.00
N LYS A 8 -7.87 14.09 3.27
CA LYS A 8 -6.95 15.12 2.74
C LYS A 8 -6.46 16.11 3.80
N GLY A 9 -6.20 15.60 5.01
CA GLY A 9 -5.66 16.37 6.12
C GLY A 9 -6.69 17.05 7.02
N GLN A 10 -7.99 16.78 6.83
CA GLN A 10 -9.07 17.32 7.64
C GLN A 10 -9.44 16.38 8.80
N TRP A 11 -9.76 16.96 9.93
CA TRP A 11 -10.37 16.31 11.08
C TRP A 11 -11.60 17.09 11.50
N GLY A 12 -12.76 16.53 11.27
CA GLY A 12 -14.02 17.28 11.32
C GLY A 12 -13.98 18.46 10.36
N ASN A 13 -14.28 19.66 10.84
CA ASN A 13 -14.27 20.89 10.04
C ASN A 13 -12.93 21.63 10.07
N LYS A 14 -11.88 21.02 10.62
CA LYS A 14 -10.58 21.70 10.79
C LYS A 14 -9.51 21.06 9.90
N GLN A 15 -8.81 21.87 9.12
CA GLN A 15 -7.62 21.46 8.40
C GLN A 15 -6.44 21.33 9.38
N ILE A 16 -5.95 20.12 9.60
CA ILE A 16 -4.84 19.81 10.51
C ILE A 16 -3.51 19.74 9.75
N ILE A 17 -3.55 19.11 8.57
CA ILE A 17 -2.40 18.99 7.65
C ILE A 17 -2.86 19.52 6.30
N SER A 18 -2.04 20.30 5.61
CA SER A 18 -2.43 20.81 4.29
C SER A 18 -2.66 19.66 3.30
N SER A 19 -3.67 19.80 2.43
CA SER A 19 -3.97 18.82 1.39
C SER A 19 -2.76 18.61 0.46
N SER A 20 -2.03 19.67 0.15
CA SER A 20 -0.82 19.62 -0.67
C SER A 20 0.30 18.77 -0.03
N TRP A 21 0.39 18.76 1.29
CA TRP A 21 1.33 17.87 1.99
C TRP A 21 0.88 16.42 1.90
N ILE A 22 -0.42 16.13 2.12
CA ILE A 22 -0.97 14.78 1.98
C ILE A 22 -0.67 14.24 0.58
N GLU A 23 -1.00 14.99 -0.47
CA GLU A 23 -0.75 14.59 -1.85
C GLU A 23 0.73 14.35 -2.12
N ARG A 24 1.60 15.25 -1.64
CA ARG A 24 3.05 15.09 -1.80
C ARG A 24 3.57 13.86 -1.07
N SER A 25 3.08 13.58 0.12
CA SER A 25 3.54 12.44 0.92
C SER A 25 3.11 11.08 0.37
N LEU A 26 1.97 11.03 -0.30
CA LEU A 26 1.47 9.82 -0.98
C LEU A 26 2.10 9.61 -2.36
N LYS A 27 2.57 10.68 -3.00
CA LYS A 27 3.23 10.59 -4.30
C LYS A 27 4.49 9.75 -4.22
N THR A 28 4.71 8.90 -5.23
CA THR A 28 5.94 8.11 -5.33
C THR A 28 7.16 9.00 -5.55
N HIS A 29 8.12 8.92 -4.65
CA HIS A 29 9.40 9.59 -4.70
C HIS A 29 10.57 8.64 -4.97
N SER A 30 10.41 7.37 -4.66
CA SER A 30 11.42 6.35 -4.88
C SER A 30 10.82 5.03 -5.33
N TYR A 31 11.65 4.24 -6.01
CA TYR A 31 11.31 2.90 -6.51
C TYR A 31 12.32 1.90 -5.92
N PRO A 32 12.06 1.36 -4.73
CA PRO A 32 13.03 0.54 -3.99
C PRO A 32 13.52 -0.69 -4.76
N ASN A 33 12.71 -1.18 -5.69
CA ASN A 33 12.98 -2.40 -6.47
C ASN A 33 13.64 -2.13 -7.82
N LYS A 34 13.96 -0.88 -8.15
CA LYS A 34 14.58 -0.53 -9.43
C LYS A 34 16.04 -0.96 -9.46
N GLY A 35 16.33 -2.06 -10.17
CA GLY A 35 17.69 -2.42 -10.58
C GLY A 35 18.53 -3.25 -9.61
N ARG A 36 18.01 -3.75 -8.50
CA ARG A 36 18.69 -4.74 -7.64
C ARG A 36 17.70 -5.81 -7.20
N LEU A 37 18.17 -7.05 -7.21
CA LEU A 37 17.52 -8.14 -6.50
C LEU A 37 17.40 -7.72 -5.03
N ASN A 38 16.21 -7.22 -4.64
CA ASN A 38 15.92 -6.98 -3.25
C ASN A 38 16.01 -8.33 -2.53
N PRO A 39 16.98 -8.55 -1.62
CA PRO A 39 17.09 -9.80 -0.89
C PRO A 39 15.80 -10.09 -0.09
N PHE A 40 15.04 -9.05 0.21
CA PHE A 40 13.70 -9.16 0.76
C PHE A 40 12.67 -9.10 -0.38
N LYS A 41 12.58 -10.14 -1.20
CA LYS A 41 11.54 -10.34 -2.23
C LYS A 41 10.09 -10.19 -1.70
N LEU A 42 9.91 -9.61 -0.54
CA LEU A 42 8.69 -9.54 0.25
C LEU A 42 7.88 -8.25 0.03
N TYR A 43 8.40 -7.29 -0.73
CA TYR A 43 7.69 -6.03 -0.96
C TYR A 43 7.17 -5.94 -2.39
N PRO A 44 5.91 -6.32 -2.63
CA PRO A 44 5.30 -6.26 -3.95
C PRO A 44 4.91 -4.83 -4.35
N PHE A 45 5.28 -3.84 -3.55
CA PHE A 45 4.96 -2.45 -3.78
C PHE A 45 6.04 -1.79 -4.64
N ASN A 46 5.60 -1.07 -5.66
CA ASN A 46 6.50 -0.50 -6.65
C ASN A 46 6.86 0.96 -6.37
N GLY A 47 6.06 1.68 -5.61
CA GLY A 47 6.27 3.09 -5.32
C GLY A 47 6.29 3.39 -3.84
N TYR A 48 7.24 4.24 -3.43
CA TYR A 48 7.37 4.68 -2.05
C TYR A 48 7.40 6.20 -1.97
N GLY A 49 6.45 6.74 -1.21
CA GLY A 49 6.36 8.14 -0.88
C GLY A 49 7.05 8.45 0.45
N TYR A 50 6.49 9.38 1.22
CA TYR A 50 6.98 9.67 2.57
C TYR A 50 6.29 8.73 3.57
N GLN A 51 6.88 7.56 3.81
CA GLN A 51 6.39 6.45 4.66
C GLN A 51 5.13 5.72 4.11
N TRP A 52 4.74 5.99 2.86
CA TRP A 52 3.60 5.36 2.20
C TRP A 52 4.02 4.58 0.96
N TRP A 53 3.54 3.36 0.85
CA TRP A 53 3.61 2.55 -0.36
C TRP A 53 2.37 2.81 -1.21
N SER A 54 2.51 2.84 -2.53
CA SER A 54 1.40 2.95 -3.47
C SER A 54 1.22 1.68 -4.28
N SER A 55 -0.04 1.24 -4.46
CA SER A 55 -0.39 0.10 -5.30
C SER A 55 -0.27 0.40 -6.79
N LYS A 56 -0.53 1.64 -7.20
CA LYS A 56 -0.61 2.07 -8.62
C LYS A 56 0.71 2.41 -9.28
N THR A 57 1.83 2.23 -8.65
CA THR A 57 3.06 2.61 -9.33
C THR A 57 3.31 1.71 -10.52
N ALA A 58 3.09 2.28 -11.69
CA ALA A 58 3.33 1.69 -12.99
C ALA A 58 4.81 1.38 -13.20
N TRP A 59 5.34 0.40 -12.52
CA TRP A 59 6.48 -0.29 -13.03
C TRP A 59 5.96 -1.51 -13.79
N LYS A 60 6.32 -1.60 -15.07
CA LYS A 60 6.25 -2.85 -15.81
C LYS A 60 7.27 -3.78 -15.16
N ALA A 61 6.95 -4.31 -14.01
CA ALA A 61 7.74 -5.31 -13.35
C ALA A 61 7.81 -6.51 -14.28
N ASP A 62 8.99 -7.05 -14.39
CA ASP A 62 9.25 -8.31 -15.07
C ASP A 62 8.15 -9.32 -14.72
N LEU A 63 7.40 -9.73 -15.73
CA LEU A 63 6.25 -10.62 -15.62
C LEU A 63 6.56 -11.95 -14.91
N SER A 64 7.83 -12.31 -14.77
CA SER A 64 8.27 -13.51 -14.05
C SER A 64 7.95 -13.46 -12.55
N TYR A 65 7.88 -12.25 -11.97
CA TYR A 65 7.50 -12.04 -10.58
C TYR A 65 5.99 -12.00 -10.37
N ARG A 66 5.24 -11.55 -11.38
CA ARG A 66 3.78 -11.61 -11.36
C ARG A 66 3.26 -13.03 -11.21
N LYS A 67 3.89 -14.00 -11.88
CA LYS A 67 3.49 -15.42 -11.83
C LYS A 67 3.59 -16.06 -10.45
N ALA A 68 4.49 -15.61 -9.60
CA ALA A 68 4.62 -16.15 -8.24
C ALA A 68 3.51 -15.65 -7.28
N TRP A 69 2.75 -14.64 -7.67
CA TRP A 69 1.72 -13.97 -6.86
C TRP A 69 0.35 -13.96 -7.52
N GLU A 70 0.18 -14.69 -8.64
CA GLU A 70 -1.11 -14.95 -9.28
C GLU A 70 -1.96 -15.93 -8.47
N LEU A 71 -2.26 -15.56 -7.23
CA LEU A 71 -3.51 -15.99 -6.62
C LEU A 71 -4.59 -15.05 -7.20
N GLY A 72 -5.17 -15.46 -8.34
CA GLY A 72 -6.36 -14.84 -8.91
C GLY A 72 -6.13 -13.57 -9.73
N ASN A 73 -5.24 -13.58 -10.70
CA ASN A 73 -5.03 -12.45 -11.58
C ASN A 73 -6.00 -12.45 -12.76
N ASN A 74 -7.18 -11.92 -12.54
CA ASN A 74 -7.92 -11.29 -13.62
C ASN A 74 -7.39 -9.86 -13.73
N SER A 75 -7.07 -9.41 -14.95
CA SER A 75 -6.52 -8.10 -15.31
C SER A 75 -7.51 -6.94 -15.09
N VAL A 76 -8.17 -6.92 -13.96
CA VAL A 76 -8.97 -5.78 -13.52
C VAL A 76 -7.99 -4.73 -12.98
N GLU A 77 -8.07 -3.51 -13.48
CA GLU A 77 -7.36 -2.39 -12.88
C GLU A 77 -7.80 -2.30 -11.41
N GLN A 78 -6.92 -2.72 -10.53
CA GLN A 78 -7.22 -2.62 -9.11
C GLN A 78 -7.25 -1.14 -8.69
N PRO A 79 -8.20 -0.74 -7.84
CA PRO A 79 -8.28 0.60 -7.33
C PRO A 79 -6.99 0.98 -6.61
N GLU A 80 -6.66 2.27 -6.65
CA GLU A 80 -5.48 2.77 -5.97
C GLU A 80 -5.67 2.73 -4.46
N TYR A 81 -4.70 2.16 -3.79
CA TYR A 81 -4.61 2.25 -2.34
C TYR A 81 -3.19 2.61 -1.88
N PHE A 82 -3.11 3.14 -0.67
CA PHE A 82 -1.85 3.46 -0.01
C PHE A 82 -1.69 2.63 1.25
N LEU A 83 -0.46 2.28 1.56
CA LEU A 83 -0.13 1.43 2.69
C LEU A 83 1.05 1.99 3.47
N ALA A 84 0.85 2.26 4.76
CA ALA A 84 1.94 2.35 5.73
C ALA A 84 2.14 0.96 6.35
N LEU A 85 3.38 0.48 6.30
CA LEU A 85 3.77 -0.84 6.76
C LEU A 85 4.83 -0.69 7.85
N GLY A 86 4.49 -1.16 9.05
CA GLY A 86 5.37 -1.17 10.21
C GLY A 86 5.93 -2.56 10.50
N TYR A 87 6.96 -2.58 11.33
CA TYR A 87 7.62 -3.79 11.77
C TYR A 87 6.62 -4.74 12.48
N GLU A 88 6.79 -6.03 12.30
CA GLU A 88 5.98 -7.10 12.91
C GLU A 88 4.45 -7.03 12.65
N GLY A 89 4.04 -6.52 11.50
CA GLY A 89 2.65 -6.64 11.07
C GLY A 89 1.72 -5.53 11.53
N GLN A 90 2.22 -4.33 11.57
CA GLN A 90 1.41 -3.14 11.78
C GLN A 90 1.14 -2.48 10.44
N TYR A 91 -0.14 -2.34 10.06
CA TYR A 91 -0.53 -1.81 8.76
C TYR A 91 -1.62 -0.77 8.90
N VAL A 92 -1.53 0.24 8.03
CA VAL A 92 -2.60 1.19 7.79
C VAL A 92 -2.81 1.25 6.27
N PHE A 93 -3.93 0.73 5.80
CA PHE A 93 -4.38 0.87 4.42
C PHE A 93 -5.32 2.06 4.32
N ILE A 94 -5.16 2.85 3.26
CA ILE A 94 -6.06 3.91 2.85
C ILE A 94 -6.62 3.51 1.50
N LEU A 95 -7.92 3.35 1.42
CA LEU A 95 -8.69 2.93 0.24
C LEU A 95 -9.59 4.11 -0.18
N PRO A 96 -9.09 5.05 -1.02
CA PRO A 96 -9.83 6.29 -1.31
C PRO A 96 -11.18 6.04 -2.00
N ASP A 97 -11.22 5.12 -2.98
CA ASP A 97 -12.42 4.84 -3.76
C ASP A 97 -13.52 4.19 -2.91
N GLN A 98 -13.14 3.42 -1.87
CA GLN A 98 -14.07 2.82 -0.91
C GLN A 98 -14.38 3.73 0.28
N ASN A 99 -13.75 4.91 0.34
CA ASN A 99 -13.81 5.81 1.49
C ASN A 99 -13.52 5.09 2.83
N MET A 100 -12.48 4.26 2.82
CA MET A 100 -12.20 3.34 3.92
C MET A 100 -10.74 3.41 4.38
N VAL A 101 -10.54 3.19 5.68
CA VAL A 101 -9.23 2.93 6.28
C VAL A 101 -9.29 1.58 6.98
N VAL A 102 -8.34 0.72 6.66
CA VAL A 102 -8.18 -0.60 7.30
C VAL A 102 -6.87 -0.63 8.07
N THR A 103 -6.92 -1.10 9.30
CA THR A 103 -5.73 -1.24 10.13
C THR A 103 -5.59 -2.67 10.61
N PHE A 104 -4.35 -3.16 10.58
CA PHE A 104 -3.99 -4.43 11.19
C PHE A 104 -2.95 -4.19 12.28
N LYS A 105 -3.08 -4.92 13.35
CA LYS A 105 -2.06 -5.07 14.37
C LYS A 105 -1.92 -6.56 14.65
N SER A 106 -0.81 -7.12 14.23
CA SER A 106 -0.51 -8.54 14.35
C SER A 106 0.95 -8.74 14.70
N GLN A 107 1.28 -9.92 15.14
CA GLN A 107 2.66 -10.37 15.29
C GLN A 107 2.86 -11.58 14.39
N PHE A 108 3.83 -11.49 13.48
CA PHE A 108 4.12 -12.56 12.54
C PHE A 108 5.29 -13.41 13.03
N GLU A 109 5.09 -14.72 13.01
CA GLU A 109 6.19 -15.66 13.31
C GLU A 109 7.13 -15.86 12.12
N LYS A 110 6.62 -15.66 10.90
CA LYS A 110 7.37 -15.90 9.66
C LYS A 110 7.32 -14.69 8.76
N ALA A 111 8.46 -14.37 8.14
CA ALA A 111 8.57 -13.23 7.24
C ALA A 111 7.57 -13.27 6.05
N ARG A 112 7.14 -14.46 5.61
CA ARG A 112 6.13 -14.62 4.53
C ARG A 112 4.75 -14.12 4.93
N ASP A 113 4.41 -14.14 6.22
CA ASP A 113 3.09 -13.80 6.71
C ASP A 113 2.82 -12.28 6.65
N ILE A 114 3.87 -11.50 6.41
CA ILE A 114 3.80 -10.04 6.22
C ILE A 114 2.85 -9.63 5.08
N LEU A 115 2.53 -10.52 4.15
CA LEU A 115 1.67 -10.23 3.01
C LEU A 115 0.21 -10.62 3.21
N ILE A 116 -0.11 -11.33 4.29
CA ILE A 116 -1.48 -11.76 4.58
C ILE A 116 -2.45 -10.57 4.64
N PRO A 117 -2.18 -9.47 5.36
CA PRO A 117 -3.07 -8.33 5.39
C PRO A 117 -3.32 -7.70 4.01
N LYS A 118 -2.29 -7.64 3.15
CA LYS A 118 -2.43 -7.16 1.78
C LYS A 118 -3.37 -8.05 0.97
N ALA A 119 -3.16 -9.37 1.02
CA ALA A 119 -4.01 -10.33 0.31
C ALA A 119 -5.47 -10.24 0.77
N LEU A 120 -5.73 -10.11 2.07
CA LEU A 120 -7.08 -9.94 2.60
C LEU A 120 -7.75 -8.66 2.10
N VAL A 121 -7.05 -7.53 2.09
CA VAL A 121 -7.59 -6.27 1.59
C VAL A 121 -7.90 -6.38 0.10
N GLU A 122 -7.00 -6.93 -0.70
CA GLU A 122 -7.18 -7.06 -2.14
C GLU A 122 -8.31 -8.03 -2.49
N GLU A 123 -8.43 -9.15 -1.80
CA GLU A 123 -9.44 -10.17 -2.08
C GLU A 123 -10.84 -9.77 -1.62
N PHE A 124 -10.98 -9.18 -0.44
CA PHE A 124 -12.29 -8.98 0.17
C PHE A 124 -12.81 -7.54 0.11
N LEU A 125 -11.97 -6.56 -0.14
CA LEU A 125 -12.36 -5.15 -0.12
C LEU A 125 -12.19 -4.44 -1.46
N LEU A 126 -11.40 -4.98 -2.38
CA LEU A 126 -11.10 -4.35 -3.66
C LEU A 126 -11.66 -5.13 -4.87
N ASN A 127 -12.26 -6.29 -4.65
CA ASN A 127 -12.95 -7.09 -5.68
C ASN A 127 -14.43 -6.76 -5.74
#